data_52f7ec967c48aec93f6520046d44b789
#
_entry.id   52f7ec967c48aec93f6520046d44b789
#
_cell.length_a   1.000
_cell.length_b   1.000
_cell.length_c   1.000
_cell.angle_alpha   90.00
_cell.angle_beta   90.00
_cell.angle_gamma   90.00
#
_symmetry.space_group_name_H-M   'P 1'
#
loop_
_entity.id
_entity.type
_entity.pdbx_description
1 polymer ?
#
loop_
_entity_poly.entity_id
_entity_poly.type
_entity_poly.pdbx_seq_one_letter_code
_entity_poly.pdbx_strand_id
1 'polypeptide(L)'
;MFFQYNTALVPPYQVLVDTNFLSHTVQKKLEMLPTMMDCLYAKCMPIITDCVMAELEKLGTRYRIALRIARDERWERLKCGHKGTYADDCIVDRVQRDKIYIVATNDRDLKRRIRKVPGVPIMSVARGKYVIERLPGKWDHVAHHYTALFLGLPTLWG
;
A
#
# COMPACT_ATOMS: atom_id res chain seq x y z
N MET A 1 -3.48 20.67 -12.96
CA MET A 1 -2.90 19.41 -12.51
C MET A 1 -3.72 18.26 -12.99
N PHE A 2 -3.12 17.38 -13.70
CA PHE A 2 -3.84 16.27 -14.30
C PHE A 2 -3.70 15.04 -13.44
N PHE A 3 -4.84 14.50 -13.01
CA PHE A 3 -4.84 13.16 -12.46
C PHE A 3 -4.53 12.19 -13.59
N GLN A 4 -3.39 11.55 -13.50
CA GLN A 4 -3.11 10.47 -14.42
C GLN A 4 -3.96 9.28 -13.97
N TYR A 5 -4.98 8.99 -14.74
CA TYR A 5 -5.80 7.81 -14.52
C TYR A 5 -4.97 6.56 -14.76
N ASN A 6 -4.74 5.81 -13.70
CA ASN A 6 -4.17 4.49 -13.85
C ASN A 6 -5.31 3.48 -13.90
N THR A 7 -5.72 3.11 -15.12
CA THR A 7 -6.83 2.19 -15.33
C THR A 7 -6.51 0.74 -14.92
N ALA A 8 -5.23 0.42 -14.73
CA ALA A 8 -4.82 -0.90 -14.26
C ALA A 8 -4.99 -1.07 -12.75
N LEU A 9 -5.18 0.04 -12.02
CA LEU A 9 -5.33 0.01 -10.56
C LEU A 9 -6.80 -0.13 -10.20
N VAL A 10 -7.24 -1.37 -10.04
CA VAL A 10 -8.63 -1.72 -9.75
C VAL A 10 -8.69 -2.73 -8.59
N PRO A 11 -9.80 -2.77 -7.81
CA PRO A 11 -9.99 -3.79 -6.78
C PRO A 11 -10.08 -5.21 -7.40
N PRO A 12 -9.61 -6.24 -6.70
CA PRO A 12 -8.93 -6.18 -5.40
C PRO A 12 -7.54 -5.55 -5.53
N TYR A 13 -7.27 -4.54 -4.72
CA TYR A 13 -5.99 -3.82 -4.78
C TYR A 13 -4.86 -4.71 -4.29
N GLN A 14 -3.75 -4.67 -5.00
CA GLN A 14 -2.53 -5.37 -4.63
C GLN A 14 -1.59 -4.39 -3.92
N VAL A 15 -1.26 -4.68 -2.67
CA VAL A 15 -0.49 -3.77 -1.82
C VAL A 15 0.88 -4.38 -1.54
N LEU A 16 1.92 -3.78 -2.11
CA LEU A 16 3.31 -4.16 -1.82
C LEU A 16 3.70 -3.59 -0.45
N VAL A 17 4.02 -4.48 0.48
CA VAL A 17 4.28 -4.11 1.87
C VAL A 17 5.77 -4.04 2.12
N ASP A 18 6.24 -2.90 2.63
CA ASP A 18 7.63 -2.68 3.00
C ASP A 18 7.89 -3.10 4.45
N THR A 19 9.14 -3.35 4.76
CA THR A 19 9.60 -3.80 6.07
C THR A 19 9.18 -2.84 7.18
N ASN A 20 9.39 -1.54 7.00
CA ASN A 20 9.08 -0.57 8.05
C ASN A 20 7.58 -0.39 8.25
N PHE A 21 6.77 -0.59 7.22
CA PHE A 21 5.31 -0.58 7.35
C PHE A 21 4.84 -1.70 8.28
N LEU A 22 5.41 -2.88 8.14
CA LEU A 22 5.13 -3.99 9.05
C LEU A 22 5.55 -3.67 10.49
N SER A 23 6.70 -3.04 10.66
CA SER A 23 7.18 -2.61 11.97
C SER A 23 6.23 -1.61 12.63
N HIS A 24 5.77 -0.61 11.89
CA HIS A 24 4.80 0.37 12.40
C HIS A 24 3.45 -0.28 12.70
N THR A 25 3.02 -1.22 11.88
CA THR A 25 1.79 -1.99 12.10
C THR A 25 1.85 -2.73 13.44
N VAL A 26 2.97 -3.37 13.71
CA VAL A 26 3.21 -4.06 14.99
C VAL A 26 3.19 -3.08 16.16
N GLN A 27 3.90 -1.95 16.03
CA GLN A 27 3.98 -0.95 17.10
C GLN A 27 2.61 -0.38 17.45
N LYS A 28 1.73 -0.22 16.47
CA LYS A 28 0.38 0.30 16.66
C LYS A 28 -0.66 -0.78 16.91
N LYS A 29 -0.24 -2.04 16.97
CA LYS A 29 -1.11 -3.19 17.24
C LYS A 29 -2.28 -3.27 16.27
N LEU A 30 -2.01 -3.02 14.99
CA LEU A 30 -3.03 -3.04 13.93
C LEU A 30 -3.10 -4.43 13.29
N GLU A 31 -4.30 -4.84 12.93
CA GLU A 31 -4.51 -6.01 12.08
C GLU A 31 -4.43 -5.56 10.62
N MET A 32 -3.44 -6.08 9.87
CA MET A 32 -3.08 -5.54 8.56
C MET A 32 -4.22 -5.55 7.56
N LEU A 33 -4.86 -6.71 7.34
CA LEU A 33 -5.88 -6.80 6.28
C LEU A 33 -7.12 -5.96 6.58
N PRO A 34 -7.77 -6.08 7.75
CA PRO A 34 -8.93 -5.23 8.05
C PRO A 34 -8.61 -3.74 8.02
N THR A 35 -7.44 -3.35 8.51
CA THR A 35 -7.02 -1.95 8.53
C THR A 35 -6.78 -1.41 7.11
N MET A 36 -6.21 -2.23 6.22
CA MET A 36 -6.09 -1.87 4.80
C MET A 36 -7.45 -1.70 4.14
N MET A 37 -8.38 -2.61 4.39
CA MET A 37 -9.73 -2.55 3.81
C MET A 37 -10.48 -1.32 4.30
N ASP A 38 -10.33 -0.95 5.55
CA ASP A 38 -10.91 0.28 6.10
C ASP A 38 -10.34 1.53 5.42
N CYS A 39 -9.04 1.52 5.11
CA CYS A 39 -8.38 2.62 4.41
C CYS A 39 -8.84 2.74 2.96
N LEU A 40 -8.97 1.61 2.27
CA LEU A 40 -9.22 1.58 0.83
C LEU A 40 -10.71 1.51 0.47
N TYR A 41 -11.59 1.16 1.41
CA TYR A 41 -13.01 0.88 1.18
C TYR A 41 -13.23 -0.16 0.08
N ALA A 42 -12.31 -1.12 -0.02
CA ALA A 42 -12.34 -2.15 -1.06
C ALA A 42 -11.53 -3.35 -0.62
N LYS A 43 -11.73 -4.47 -1.31
CA LYS A 43 -10.90 -5.66 -1.11
C LYS A 43 -9.48 -5.40 -1.56
N CYS A 44 -8.53 -5.94 -0.82
CA CYS A 44 -7.11 -5.83 -1.14
C CYS A 44 -6.38 -7.11 -0.76
N MET A 45 -5.21 -7.29 -1.35
CA MET A 45 -4.32 -8.41 -1.10
C MET A 45 -2.93 -7.87 -0.75
N PRO A 46 -2.48 -8.04 0.50
CA PRO A 46 -1.09 -7.75 0.84
C PRO A 46 -0.13 -8.65 0.07
N ILE A 47 0.94 -8.08 -0.42
CA ILE A 47 1.96 -8.80 -1.18
C ILE A 47 3.31 -8.57 -0.50
N ILE A 48 3.98 -9.66 -0.18
CA ILE A 48 5.31 -9.63 0.44
C ILE A 48 6.33 -10.15 -0.56
N THR A 49 7.31 -9.33 -0.91
CA THR A 49 8.38 -9.75 -1.80
C THR A 49 9.42 -10.57 -1.04
N ASP A 50 10.15 -11.41 -1.77
CA ASP A 50 11.25 -12.17 -1.17
C ASP A 50 12.33 -11.26 -0.58
N CYS A 51 12.54 -10.07 -1.17
CA CYS A 51 13.49 -9.09 -0.64
C CYS A 51 13.08 -8.57 0.73
N VAL A 52 11.79 -8.30 0.94
CA VAL A 52 11.25 -7.88 2.24
C VAL A 52 11.40 -9.01 3.26
N MET A 53 11.09 -10.25 2.87
CA MET A 53 11.27 -11.40 3.74
C MET A 53 12.73 -11.57 4.16
N ALA A 54 13.66 -11.48 3.21
CA ALA A 54 15.08 -11.59 3.50
C ALA A 54 15.57 -10.49 4.43
N GLU A 55 15.09 -9.27 4.24
CA GLU A 55 15.43 -8.14 5.09
C GLU A 55 14.92 -8.35 6.53
N LEU A 56 13.67 -8.80 6.68
CA LEU A 56 13.11 -9.10 8.00
C LEU A 56 13.90 -10.21 8.72
N GLU A 57 14.32 -11.24 7.99
CA GLU A 57 15.11 -12.33 8.56
C GLU A 57 16.49 -11.83 9.04
N LYS A 58 17.11 -10.91 8.30
CA LYS A 58 18.40 -10.33 8.66
C LYS A 58 18.31 -9.41 9.87
N LEU A 59 17.19 -8.76 10.10
CA LEU A 59 17.01 -7.82 11.21
C LEU A 59 16.87 -8.51 12.57
N GLY A 60 16.71 -9.83 12.58
CA GLY A 60 16.81 -10.65 13.79
C GLY A 60 15.59 -10.58 14.70
N THR A 61 15.82 -10.87 15.99
CA THR A 61 14.75 -11.07 16.98
C THR A 61 13.88 -9.84 17.22
N ARG A 62 14.42 -8.66 17.02
CA ARG A 62 13.70 -7.39 17.17
C ARG A 62 12.49 -7.30 16.26
N TYR A 63 12.54 -7.94 15.10
CA TYR A 63 11.49 -7.92 14.09
C TYR A 63 10.71 -9.23 14.00
N ARG A 64 10.80 -10.06 15.05
CA ARG A 64 10.16 -11.39 15.04
C ARG A 64 8.66 -11.34 14.83
N ILE A 65 7.97 -10.37 15.44
CA ILE A 65 6.52 -10.23 15.30
C ILE A 65 6.19 -9.78 13.87
N ALA A 66 6.95 -8.83 13.33
CA ALA A 66 6.78 -8.38 11.94
C ALA A 66 7.01 -9.53 10.96
N LEU A 67 8.02 -10.36 11.20
CA LEU A 67 8.29 -11.53 10.38
C LEU A 67 7.16 -12.55 10.44
N ARG A 68 6.57 -12.77 11.63
CA ARG A 68 5.43 -13.65 11.79
C ARG A 68 4.23 -13.16 10.98
N ILE A 69 3.95 -11.86 11.00
CA ILE A 69 2.88 -11.25 10.20
C ILE A 69 3.17 -11.45 8.72
N ALA A 70 4.41 -11.19 8.29
CA ALA A 70 4.81 -11.33 6.88
C ALA A 70 4.71 -12.77 6.37
N ARG A 71 4.86 -13.77 7.25
CA ARG A 71 4.78 -15.19 6.91
C ARG A 71 3.35 -15.73 6.84
N ASP A 72 2.35 -14.91 7.06
CA ASP A 72 0.95 -15.33 7.00
C ASP A 72 0.65 -15.89 5.61
N GLU A 73 0.06 -17.08 5.56
CA GLU A 73 -0.25 -17.77 4.31
C GLU A 73 -1.31 -17.07 3.46
N ARG A 74 -2.09 -16.17 4.06
CA ARG A 74 -3.12 -15.40 3.35
C ARG A 74 -2.51 -14.40 2.37
N TRP A 75 -1.27 -13.96 2.60
CA TRP A 75 -0.62 -12.96 1.74
C TRP A 75 0.02 -13.60 0.53
N GLU A 76 -0.01 -12.89 -0.58
CA GLU A 76 0.70 -13.32 -1.76
C GLU A 76 2.20 -13.09 -1.59
N ARG A 77 2.99 -14.09 -1.97
CA ARG A 77 4.44 -13.99 -1.97
C ARG A 77 4.93 -13.75 -3.39
N LEU A 78 5.67 -12.66 -3.59
CA LEU A 78 6.27 -12.35 -4.88
C LEU A 78 7.73 -12.74 -4.89
N LYS A 79 8.07 -13.61 -5.84
CA LYS A 79 9.46 -14.02 -6.03
C LYS A 79 10.23 -12.92 -6.75
N CYS A 80 11.45 -12.67 -6.29
CA CYS A 80 12.36 -11.71 -6.91
C CYS A 80 13.35 -12.44 -7.78
N GLY A 81 13.50 -12.01 -9.04
CA GLY A 81 14.42 -12.63 -10.00
C GLY A 81 15.86 -12.13 -9.90
N HIS A 82 16.23 -11.47 -8.80
CA HIS A 82 17.54 -10.87 -8.61
C HIS A 82 18.12 -11.26 -7.26
N LYS A 83 19.45 -11.13 -7.13
CA LYS A 83 20.15 -11.36 -5.86
C LYS A 83 20.81 -10.05 -5.42
N GLY A 84 20.89 -9.83 -4.10
CA GLY A 84 21.64 -8.73 -3.51
C GLY A 84 21.05 -7.34 -3.69
N THR A 85 19.78 -7.24 -4.02
CA THR A 85 19.07 -5.96 -4.14
C THR A 85 18.37 -5.64 -2.84
N TYR A 86 18.38 -4.37 -2.45
CA TYR A 86 17.63 -3.91 -1.30
C TYR A 86 16.12 -3.98 -1.55
N ALA A 87 15.35 -4.19 -0.49
CA ALA A 87 13.90 -4.33 -0.59
C ALA A 87 13.23 -3.10 -1.22
N ASP A 88 13.68 -1.90 -0.87
CA ASP A 88 13.17 -0.65 -1.43
C ASP A 88 13.46 -0.52 -2.93
N ASP A 89 14.66 -0.87 -3.38
CA ASP A 89 15.01 -0.87 -4.80
C ASP A 89 14.14 -1.85 -5.59
N CYS A 90 13.88 -3.01 -5.01
CA CYS A 90 13.01 -4.02 -5.61
C CYS A 90 11.59 -3.49 -5.79
N ILE A 91 11.05 -2.81 -4.78
CA ILE A 91 9.69 -2.23 -4.82
C ILE A 91 9.62 -1.16 -5.92
N VAL A 92 10.58 -0.24 -5.95
CA VAL A 92 10.62 0.83 -6.97
C VAL A 92 10.67 0.25 -8.38
N ASP A 93 11.56 -0.70 -8.61
CA ASP A 93 11.69 -1.34 -9.93
C ASP A 93 10.38 -2.00 -10.36
N ARG A 94 9.73 -2.69 -9.44
CA ARG A 94 8.48 -3.39 -9.75
C ARG A 94 7.35 -2.45 -10.11
N VAL A 95 7.17 -1.36 -9.37
CA VAL A 95 6.09 -0.39 -9.64
C VAL A 95 6.35 0.44 -10.89
N GLN A 96 7.61 0.60 -11.29
CA GLN A 96 7.94 1.23 -12.57
C GLN A 96 7.53 0.37 -13.75
N ARG A 97 7.64 -0.96 -13.62
CA ARG A 97 7.26 -1.91 -14.67
C ARG A 97 5.76 -2.16 -14.72
N ASP A 98 5.13 -2.30 -13.55
CA ASP A 98 3.71 -2.64 -13.42
C ASP A 98 2.98 -1.62 -12.57
N LYS A 99 1.98 -0.96 -13.16
CA LYS A 99 1.19 0.08 -12.49
C LYS A 99 -0.05 -0.47 -11.78
N ILE A 100 0.03 -1.69 -11.27
CA ILE A 100 -1.10 -2.38 -10.64
C ILE A 100 -1.03 -2.37 -9.12
N TYR A 101 0.02 -1.77 -8.54
CA TYR A 101 0.31 -1.87 -7.12
C TYR A 101 0.07 -0.57 -6.36
N ILE A 102 -0.32 -0.72 -5.09
CA ILE A 102 -0.21 0.29 -4.05
C ILE A 102 1.05 -0.06 -3.24
N VAL A 103 1.82 0.92 -2.83
CA VAL A 103 3.00 0.70 -1.99
C VAL A 103 2.69 1.11 -0.56
N ALA A 104 2.88 0.20 0.39
CA ALA A 104 2.69 0.45 1.81
C ALA A 104 4.05 0.63 2.49
N THR A 105 4.37 1.85 2.85
CA THR A 105 5.65 2.18 3.50
C THR A 105 5.52 3.46 4.33
N ASN A 106 6.32 3.53 5.40
CA ASN A 106 6.51 4.77 6.18
C ASN A 106 7.88 5.40 5.93
N ASP A 107 8.73 4.78 5.13
CA ASP A 107 10.06 5.29 4.80
C ASP A 107 9.95 6.52 3.92
N ARG A 108 10.49 7.66 4.39
CA ARG A 108 10.45 8.93 3.65
C ARG A 108 11.20 8.85 2.33
N ASP A 109 12.33 8.17 2.28
CA ASP A 109 13.14 8.06 1.08
C ASP A 109 12.42 7.20 0.02
N LEU A 110 11.84 6.10 0.45
CA LEU A 110 11.05 5.26 -0.45
C LEU A 110 9.82 6.01 -0.96
N LYS A 111 9.09 6.70 -0.09
CA LYS A 111 7.95 7.52 -0.51
C LYS A 111 8.35 8.55 -1.56
N ARG A 112 9.47 9.24 -1.36
CA ARG A 112 9.96 10.23 -2.31
C ARG A 112 10.23 9.61 -3.67
N ARG A 113 10.84 8.43 -3.70
CA ARG A 113 11.12 7.69 -4.94
C ARG A 113 9.82 7.25 -5.62
N ILE A 114 8.87 6.73 -4.87
CA ILE A 114 7.57 6.27 -5.41
C ILE A 114 6.75 7.45 -5.95
N ARG A 115 6.81 8.61 -5.29
CA ARG A 115 6.08 9.80 -5.76
C ARG A 115 6.54 10.28 -7.14
N LYS A 116 7.75 9.93 -7.55
CA LYS A 116 8.26 10.22 -8.91
C LYS A 116 7.69 9.27 -9.95
N VAL A 117 7.08 8.18 -9.55
CA VAL A 117 6.45 7.22 -10.45
C VAL A 117 4.97 7.57 -10.57
N PRO A 118 4.49 7.97 -11.76
CA PRO A 118 3.08 8.38 -11.92
C PRO A 118 2.11 7.24 -11.62
N GLY A 119 1.00 7.57 -10.97
CA GLY A 119 -0.11 6.64 -10.79
C GLY A 119 0.07 5.59 -9.72
N VAL A 120 1.09 5.68 -8.87
CA VAL A 120 1.32 4.71 -7.79
C VAL A 120 0.89 5.32 -6.45
N PRO A 121 -0.19 4.83 -5.84
CA PRO A 121 -0.60 5.31 -4.52
C PRO A 121 0.33 4.80 -3.42
N ILE A 122 0.41 5.56 -2.34
CA ILE A 122 1.22 5.21 -1.18
C ILE A 122 0.35 5.12 0.05
N MET A 123 0.42 3.98 0.73
CA MET A 123 -0.22 3.75 2.02
C MET A 123 0.81 3.89 3.13
N SER A 124 0.45 4.52 4.24
CA SER A 124 1.33 4.64 5.38
C SER A 124 0.55 4.57 6.69
N VAL A 125 1.26 4.31 7.78
CA VAL A 125 0.67 4.31 9.13
C VAL A 125 0.74 5.73 9.68
N ALA A 126 -0.40 6.26 10.10
CA ALA A 126 -0.48 7.57 10.73
C ALA A 126 -1.61 7.57 11.76
N ARG A 127 -1.31 8.00 12.99
CA ARG A 127 -2.30 8.16 14.06
C ARG A 127 -3.11 6.89 14.34
N GLY A 128 -2.45 5.73 14.34
CA GLY A 128 -3.09 4.46 14.67
C GLY A 128 -3.99 3.89 13.58
N LYS A 129 -3.88 4.37 12.36
CA LYS A 129 -4.63 3.86 11.20
C LYS A 129 -3.76 3.91 9.95
N TYR A 130 -4.24 3.34 8.87
CA TYR A 130 -3.59 3.48 7.57
C TYR A 130 -4.21 4.65 6.82
N VAL A 131 -3.37 5.43 6.16
CA VAL A 131 -3.77 6.54 5.28
C VAL A 131 -3.24 6.29 3.89
N ILE A 132 -3.93 6.83 2.88
CA ILE A 132 -3.58 6.61 1.48
C ILE A 132 -3.43 7.95 0.78
N GLU A 133 -2.41 8.08 -0.07
CA GLU A 133 -2.23 9.23 -0.94
C GLU A 133 -2.23 8.78 -2.40
N ARG A 134 -2.76 9.63 -3.27
CA ARG A 134 -2.77 9.42 -4.73
C ARG A 134 -3.62 8.24 -5.21
N LEU A 135 -4.62 7.81 -4.44
CA LEU A 135 -5.52 6.76 -4.90
C LEU A 135 -6.59 7.39 -5.78
N PRO A 136 -6.63 7.07 -7.09
CA PRO A 136 -7.69 7.56 -7.99
C PRO A 136 -9.05 7.06 -7.53
N GLY A 137 -10.08 7.85 -7.68
CA GLY A 137 -11.44 7.49 -7.30
C GLY A 137 -11.83 7.82 -5.87
N LYS A 138 -10.90 7.80 -4.91
CA LYS A 138 -11.22 8.19 -3.52
C LYS A 138 -11.63 9.66 -3.44
N TRP A 139 -10.90 10.51 -4.15
CA TRP A 139 -11.21 11.94 -4.25
C TRP A 139 -12.41 12.20 -5.15
N ASP A 140 -12.57 11.40 -6.21
CA ASP A 140 -13.72 11.49 -7.09
C ASP A 140 -15.01 11.18 -6.36
N HIS A 141 -15.03 10.17 -5.48
CA HIS A 141 -16.18 9.86 -4.64
C HIS A 141 -16.52 11.03 -3.74
N VAL A 142 -15.54 11.63 -3.08
CA VAL A 142 -15.78 12.79 -2.20
C VAL A 142 -16.29 13.97 -3.01
N ALA A 143 -15.68 14.25 -4.16
CA ALA A 143 -16.10 15.34 -5.03
C ALA A 143 -17.54 15.15 -5.54
N HIS A 144 -17.88 13.94 -5.99
CA HIS A 144 -19.25 13.63 -6.42
C HIS A 144 -20.25 13.76 -5.29
N HIS A 145 -19.90 13.30 -4.10
CA HIS A 145 -20.78 13.39 -2.94
C HIS A 145 -21.05 14.85 -2.57
N TYR A 146 -20.03 15.68 -2.50
CA TYR A 146 -20.18 17.11 -2.22
C TYR A 146 -20.97 17.84 -3.32
N THR A 147 -20.70 17.52 -4.57
CA THR A 147 -21.44 18.12 -5.69
C THR A 147 -22.93 17.75 -5.64
N ALA A 148 -23.23 16.47 -5.39
CA ALA A 148 -24.60 16.01 -5.26
C ALA A 148 -25.33 16.68 -4.10
N LEU A 149 -24.69 16.81 -2.95
CA LEU A 149 -25.25 17.48 -1.79
C LEU A 149 -25.48 18.97 -2.06
N PHE A 150 -24.54 19.62 -2.71
CA PHE A 150 -24.62 21.05 -3.04
C PHE A 150 -25.74 21.35 -4.04
N LEU A 151 -25.94 20.46 -5.01
CA LEU A 151 -26.97 20.60 -6.02
C LEU A 151 -28.35 20.05 -5.57
N GLY A 152 -28.45 19.48 -4.37
CA GLY A 152 -29.68 18.87 -3.87
C GLY A 152 -30.07 17.61 -4.63
N LEU A 153 -29.14 16.99 -5.34
CA LEU A 153 -29.39 15.75 -6.07
C LEU A 153 -29.31 14.55 -5.14
N PRO A 154 -30.13 13.50 -5.42
CA PRO A 154 -30.02 12.27 -4.64
C PRO A 154 -28.62 11.68 -4.82
N THR A 155 -27.96 11.37 -3.70
CA THR A 155 -26.65 10.72 -3.74
C THR A 155 -26.82 9.26 -4.13
N LEU A 156 -25.94 8.77 -5.02
CA LEU A 156 -25.91 7.35 -5.39
C LEU A 156 -25.44 6.46 -4.22
N TRP A 157 -25.09 7.08 -3.12
CA TRP A 157 -24.60 6.45 -1.90
C TRP A 157 -25.62 6.71 -0.78
N GLY A 158 -26.68 6.02 -0.82
CA GLY A 158 -27.66 6.03 0.24
C GLY A 158 -27.25 5.20 1.43
#